data_697508c30d2dfed4ad0f6f0722185e41
#
_entry.id   697508c30d2dfed4ad0f6f0722185e41
#
_cell.length_a   1.000
_cell.length_b   1.000
_cell.length_c   1.000
_cell.angle_alpha   90.00
_cell.angle_beta   90.00
_cell.angle_gamma   90.00
#
_symmetry.space_group_name_H-M   'P 1'
#
loop_
_entity.id
_entity.type
_entity.pdbx_description
1 polymer ?
#
loop_
_entity_poly.entity_id
_entity_poly.type
_entity_poly.pdbx_seq_one_letter_code
_entity_poly.pdbx_strand_id
1 'polypeptide(L)'
;MLPGVFSATKKDGTVYYRSSLTYKTKHISLGSFPTEQLAADAYLEGCQILNESEITIHNFYDTAHLLSYDKIIVLLNFRDNNLYFNNPIYLRKGYFSYFLSPNLELKFDNDDLFYYSCHRILKRRGHLYVNDYGMQYSILGRYGIKPYAVAGRDYTFANGDDTDYRYSNVIIINRYHGVCESIKNGIKRYRVTIHINGNYKIGTYSSETNAAIAYNKAVDLAKIHGITKAFPENYIDTISPKEYADIYSKLKISKRYLTYLSSFV
;
A
#
# COMPACT_ATOMS: atom_id res chain seq x y z
N MET A 1 -26.51 -14.47 32.61
CA MET A 1 -25.75 -14.22 31.40
C MET A 1 -24.80 -15.39 31.17
N LEU A 2 -24.69 -15.82 29.93
CA LEU A 2 -23.78 -16.90 29.53
C LEU A 2 -22.31 -16.47 29.67
N PRO A 3 -21.36 -17.41 29.79
CA PRO A 3 -19.94 -17.08 29.91
C PRO A 3 -19.43 -16.19 28.75
N GLY A 4 -18.63 -15.17 29.07
CA GLY A 4 -18.06 -14.26 28.07
C GLY A 4 -19.03 -13.28 27.40
N VAL A 5 -20.31 -13.25 27.84
CA VAL A 5 -21.35 -12.42 27.23
C VAL A 5 -21.73 -11.26 28.14
N PHE A 6 -21.92 -10.08 27.55
CA PHE A 6 -22.32 -8.85 28.24
C PHE A 6 -23.42 -8.14 27.43
N SER A 7 -24.55 -7.82 28.05
CA SER A 7 -25.60 -7.02 27.41
C SER A 7 -25.21 -5.56 27.35
N ALA A 8 -25.60 -4.88 26.29
CA ALA A 8 -25.44 -3.45 26.10
C ALA A 8 -26.61 -2.87 25.30
N THR A 9 -26.90 -1.59 25.47
CA THR A 9 -28.01 -0.91 24.81
C THR A 9 -27.50 0.22 23.93
N LYS A 10 -27.97 0.30 22.70
CA LYS A 10 -27.71 1.41 21.79
C LYS A 10 -28.49 2.65 22.19
N LYS A 11 -28.14 3.81 21.61
CA LYS A 11 -28.84 5.09 21.86
C LYS A 11 -30.35 5.05 21.49
N ASP A 12 -30.70 4.20 20.55
CA ASP A 12 -32.09 3.98 20.09
C ASP A 12 -32.89 2.99 20.95
N GLY A 13 -32.32 2.49 22.06
CA GLY A 13 -32.97 1.52 22.96
C GLY A 13 -32.76 0.06 22.54
N THR A 14 -32.15 -0.22 21.39
CA THR A 14 -31.90 -1.61 20.93
C THR A 14 -30.89 -2.32 21.83
N VAL A 15 -31.26 -3.45 22.39
CA VAL A 15 -30.34 -4.32 23.16
C VAL A 15 -29.51 -5.16 22.20
N TYR A 16 -28.24 -5.31 22.51
CA TYR A 16 -27.29 -6.18 21.82
C TYR A 16 -26.33 -6.83 22.83
N TYR A 17 -25.64 -7.88 22.41
CA TYR A 17 -24.77 -8.65 23.26
C TYR A 17 -23.33 -8.60 22.75
N ARG A 18 -22.39 -8.30 23.65
CA ARG A 18 -20.96 -8.31 23.36
C ARG A 18 -20.36 -9.64 23.79
N SER A 19 -19.51 -10.21 22.98
CA SER A 19 -18.72 -11.39 23.31
C SER A 19 -17.27 -11.01 23.51
N SER A 20 -16.65 -11.54 24.56
CA SER A 20 -15.22 -11.33 24.83
C SER A 20 -14.65 -12.48 25.65
N LEU A 21 -13.36 -12.70 25.53
CA LEU A 21 -12.60 -13.67 26.30
C LEU A 21 -11.28 -13.08 26.81
N THR A 22 -10.66 -13.74 27.78
CA THR A 22 -9.31 -13.40 28.26
C THR A 22 -8.38 -14.57 27.95
N TYR A 23 -7.28 -14.29 27.24
CA TYR A 23 -6.25 -15.28 26.92
C TYR A 23 -4.87 -14.68 27.19
N LYS A 24 -4.01 -15.42 27.91
CA LYS A 24 -2.66 -14.96 28.31
C LYS A 24 -2.67 -13.52 28.85
N THR A 25 -3.55 -13.23 29.81
CA THR A 25 -3.77 -11.90 30.44
C THR A 25 -4.36 -10.81 29.52
N LYS A 26 -4.54 -11.06 28.22
CA LYS A 26 -5.12 -10.11 27.27
C LYS A 26 -6.63 -10.28 27.20
N HIS A 27 -7.38 -9.20 27.46
CA HIS A 27 -8.81 -9.14 27.18
C HIS A 27 -9.04 -8.88 25.68
N ILE A 28 -9.84 -9.77 25.03
CA ILE A 28 -10.08 -9.76 23.59
C ILE A 28 -11.57 -9.66 23.33
N SER A 29 -12.00 -8.61 22.65
CA SER A 29 -13.36 -8.48 22.14
C SER A 29 -13.53 -9.38 20.90
N LEU A 30 -14.56 -10.23 20.91
CA LEU A 30 -14.89 -11.11 19.79
C LEU A 30 -15.94 -10.51 18.85
N GLY A 31 -16.70 -9.53 19.33
CA GLY A 31 -17.70 -8.85 18.51
C GLY A 31 -18.97 -8.49 19.29
N SER A 32 -19.97 -8.04 18.52
CA SER A 32 -21.31 -7.71 19.03
C SER A 32 -22.36 -8.44 18.20
N PHE A 33 -23.34 -9.04 18.89
CA PHE A 33 -24.30 -9.96 18.32
C PHE A 33 -25.73 -9.53 18.68
N PRO A 34 -26.73 -9.88 17.87
CA PRO A 34 -28.12 -9.51 18.15
C PRO A 34 -28.76 -10.32 19.27
N THR A 35 -28.26 -11.51 19.58
CA THR A 35 -28.80 -12.40 20.62
C THR A 35 -27.72 -12.86 21.59
N GLU A 36 -28.13 -13.18 22.81
CA GLU A 36 -27.23 -13.73 23.84
C GLU A 36 -26.61 -15.07 23.39
N GLN A 37 -27.40 -15.92 22.74
CA GLN A 37 -26.93 -17.23 22.25
C GLN A 37 -25.81 -17.07 21.22
N LEU A 38 -25.98 -16.23 20.20
CA LEU A 38 -24.93 -15.99 19.20
C LEU A 38 -23.65 -15.40 19.82
N ALA A 39 -23.76 -14.55 20.83
CA ALA A 39 -22.61 -14.05 21.56
C ALA A 39 -21.89 -15.14 22.35
N ALA A 40 -22.65 -16.08 22.94
CA ALA A 40 -22.11 -17.24 23.66
C ALA A 40 -21.46 -18.25 22.70
N ASP A 41 -22.07 -18.51 21.55
CA ASP A 41 -21.50 -19.40 20.52
C ASP A 41 -20.20 -18.83 19.98
N ALA A 42 -20.14 -17.50 19.75
CA ALA A 42 -18.91 -16.81 19.37
C ALA A 42 -17.81 -16.88 20.45
N TYR A 43 -18.18 -16.84 21.72
CA TYR A 43 -17.24 -17.06 22.82
C TYR A 43 -16.66 -18.49 22.79
N LEU A 44 -17.52 -19.51 22.61
CA LEU A 44 -17.11 -20.91 22.54
C LEU A 44 -16.17 -21.13 21.32
N GLU A 45 -16.54 -20.59 20.16
CA GLU A 45 -15.68 -20.64 18.96
C GLU A 45 -14.32 -20.00 19.20
N GLY A 46 -14.27 -18.81 19.82
CA GLY A 46 -13.02 -18.15 20.18
C GLY A 46 -12.15 -18.97 21.13
N CYS A 47 -12.78 -19.64 22.13
CA CYS A 47 -12.10 -20.57 23.03
C CYS A 47 -11.58 -21.81 22.29
N GLN A 48 -12.35 -22.35 21.36
CA GLN A 48 -11.96 -23.49 20.54
C GLN A 48 -10.73 -23.15 19.69
N ILE A 49 -10.73 -22.04 18.96
CA ILE A 49 -9.59 -21.59 18.15
C ILE A 49 -8.30 -21.46 18.99
N LEU A 50 -8.43 -20.97 20.23
CA LEU A 50 -7.27 -20.75 21.09
C LEU A 50 -6.74 -22.03 21.77
N ASN A 51 -7.56 -23.06 21.94
CA ASN A 51 -7.20 -24.27 22.67
C ASN A 51 -6.96 -25.48 21.77
N GLU A 52 -7.54 -25.50 20.56
CA GLU A 52 -7.43 -26.62 19.62
C GLU A 52 -6.45 -26.29 18.50
N SER A 53 -5.64 -27.26 18.12
CA SER A 53 -4.64 -27.12 17.05
C SER A 53 -5.17 -27.46 15.66
N GLU A 54 -6.40 -27.98 15.55
CA GLU A 54 -6.99 -28.40 14.28
C GLU A 54 -7.28 -27.22 13.36
N ILE A 55 -7.74 -26.09 13.91
CA ILE A 55 -7.94 -24.84 13.18
C ILE A 55 -6.59 -24.13 13.06
N THR A 56 -6.13 -23.96 11.84
CA THR A 56 -4.84 -23.36 11.51
C THR A 56 -5.02 -22.20 10.54
N ILE A 57 -3.95 -21.41 10.34
CA ILE A 57 -3.93 -20.34 9.34
C ILE A 57 -4.07 -20.86 7.89
N HIS A 58 -4.00 -22.15 7.66
CA HIS A 58 -4.10 -22.76 6.35
C HIS A 58 -5.49 -23.34 6.04
N ASN A 59 -6.30 -23.59 7.07
CA ASN A 59 -7.63 -24.21 6.92
C ASN A 59 -8.77 -23.45 7.61
N PHE A 60 -8.51 -22.30 8.23
CA PHE A 60 -9.53 -21.56 9.01
C PHE A 60 -10.73 -21.11 8.16
N TYR A 61 -10.61 -21.10 6.84
CA TYR A 61 -11.67 -20.71 5.90
C TYR A 61 -12.46 -21.89 5.32
N ASP A 62 -12.10 -23.14 5.67
CA ASP A 62 -12.76 -24.35 5.16
C ASP A 62 -14.13 -24.58 5.79
N THR A 63 -14.39 -23.96 6.93
CA THR A 63 -15.64 -24.06 7.68
C THR A 63 -16.30 -22.70 7.87
N ALA A 64 -17.62 -22.69 8.07
CA ALA A 64 -18.35 -21.48 8.39
C ALA A 64 -18.05 -21.06 9.84
N HIS A 65 -17.82 -19.79 10.06
CA HIS A 65 -17.50 -19.18 11.34
C HIS A 65 -18.51 -18.08 11.72
N LEU A 66 -18.78 -17.93 13.02
CA LEU A 66 -19.49 -16.78 13.58
C LEU A 66 -18.56 -15.58 13.75
N LEU A 67 -17.31 -15.84 14.09
CA LEU A 67 -16.28 -14.82 14.18
C LEU A 67 -15.89 -14.33 12.78
N SER A 68 -15.60 -13.04 12.66
CA SER A 68 -15.03 -12.50 11.42
C SER A 68 -13.67 -13.13 11.14
N TYR A 69 -13.35 -13.33 9.86
CA TYR A 69 -12.05 -13.88 9.46
C TYR A 69 -10.86 -13.09 10.04
N ASP A 70 -10.97 -11.75 10.10
CA ASP A 70 -9.97 -10.90 10.76
C ASP A 70 -9.73 -11.36 12.20
N LYS A 71 -10.82 -11.61 12.95
CA LYS A 71 -10.72 -12.02 14.34
C LYS A 71 -10.10 -13.40 14.48
N ILE A 72 -10.44 -14.33 13.60
CA ILE A 72 -9.86 -15.68 13.60
C ILE A 72 -8.34 -15.59 13.39
N ILE A 73 -7.87 -14.81 12.41
CA ILE A 73 -6.44 -14.63 12.15
C ILE A 73 -5.73 -14.01 13.36
N VAL A 74 -6.34 -13.00 13.99
CA VAL A 74 -5.80 -12.38 15.21
C VAL A 74 -5.65 -13.41 16.35
N LEU A 75 -6.66 -14.28 16.55
CA LEU A 75 -6.62 -15.32 17.58
C LEU A 75 -5.57 -16.38 17.26
N LEU A 76 -5.52 -16.86 16.02
CA LEU A 76 -4.51 -17.81 15.55
C LEU A 76 -3.09 -17.26 15.73
N ASN A 77 -2.85 -16.03 15.31
CA ASN A 77 -1.53 -15.41 15.50
C ASN A 77 -1.17 -15.30 17.00
N PHE A 78 -2.13 -14.91 17.84
CA PHE A 78 -1.87 -14.77 19.27
C PHE A 78 -1.63 -16.12 19.97
N ARG A 79 -2.33 -17.18 19.54
CA ARG A 79 -2.08 -18.55 19.99
C ARG A 79 -0.70 -19.03 19.62
N ASP A 80 -0.35 -18.91 18.33
CA ASP A 80 0.82 -19.55 17.73
C ASP A 80 2.11 -18.74 17.96
N ASN A 81 2.03 -17.41 17.91
CA ASN A 81 3.18 -16.50 17.94
C ASN A 81 3.30 -15.67 19.24
N ASN A 82 2.34 -15.77 20.17
CA ASN A 82 2.29 -15.03 21.44
C ASN A 82 2.23 -13.49 21.30
N LEU A 83 1.94 -12.96 20.12
CA LEU A 83 1.83 -11.53 19.85
C LEU A 83 0.41 -11.19 19.39
N TYR A 84 -0.22 -10.23 20.08
CA TYR A 84 -1.57 -9.77 19.77
C TYR A 84 -1.52 -8.51 18.89
N PHE A 85 -2.16 -8.59 17.73
CA PHE A 85 -2.41 -7.44 16.84
C PHE A 85 -3.92 -7.23 16.69
N ASN A 86 -4.35 -5.99 16.47
CA ASN A 86 -5.76 -5.70 16.16
C ASN A 86 -6.10 -5.96 14.67
N ASN A 87 -5.07 -5.88 13.81
CA ASN A 87 -5.18 -6.14 12.38
C ASN A 87 -4.95 -7.63 12.07
N PRO A 88 -5.48 -8.14 10.96
CA PRO A 88 -5.37 -9.55 10.57
C PRO A 88 -3.95 -9.89 10.08
N ILE A 89 -3.01 -9.87 11.00
CA ILE A 89 -1.59 -10.16 10.78
C ILE A 89 -1.27 -11.54 11.37
N TYR A 90 -0.55 -12.36 10.59
CA TYR A 90 0.01 -13.61 11.05
C TYR A 90 1.53 -13.62 10.81
N LEU A 91 2.28 -13.80 11.88
CA LEU A 91 3.76 -13.84 11.81
C LEU A 91 4.23 -15.14 11.19
N ARG A 92 5.21 -15.02 10.30
CA ARG A 92 5.92 -16.10 9.65
C ARG A 92 7.42 -16.02 9.97
N LYS A 93 8.17 -17.02 9.55
CA LYS A 93 9.63 -16.98 9.69
C LYS A 93 10.22 -15.98 8.69
N GLY A 94 10.70 -14.83 9.19
CA GLY A 94 11.37 -13.80 8.39
C GLY A 94 10.45 -12.77 7.70
N TYR A 95 9.13 -12.94 7.75
CA TYR A 95 8.16 -12.00 7.20
C TYR A 95 6.82 -12.11 7.94
N PHE A 96 5.85 -11.28 7.62
CA PHE A 96 4.47 -11.48 8.09
C PHE A 96 3.47 -11.45 6.94
N SER A 97 2.38 -12.16 7.16
CA SER A 97 1.19 -12.16 6.30
C SER A 97 0.16 -11.17 6.82
N TYR A 98 -0.41 -10.36 5.92
CA TYR A 98 -1.57 -9.51 6.20
C TYR A 98 -2.73 -9.98 5.34
N PHE A 99 -3.82 -10.41 5.96
CA PHE A 99 -4.97 -10.95 5.26
C PHE A 99 -6.02 -9.86 5.01
N LEU A 100 -6.31 -9.57 3.75
CA LEU A 100 -7.40 -8.68 3.36
C LEU A 100 -8.74 -9.41 3.20
N SER A 101 -8.65 -10.68 2.87
CA SER A 101 -9.76 -11.64 2.81
C SER A 101 -9.19 -13.04 2.98
N PRO A 102 -10.03 -14.08 3.20
CA PRO A 102 -9.54 -15.47 3.29
C PRO A 102 -8.64 -15.89 2.12
N ASN A 103 -8.90 -15.36 0.91
CA ASN A 103 -8.20 -15.70 -0.32
C ASN A 103 -7.21 -14.60 -0.79
N LEU A 104 -6.96 -13.59 0.04
CA LEU A 104 -6.03 -12.50 -0.32
C LEU A 104 -5.07 -12.22 0.84
N GLU A 105 -3.95 -12.90 0.78
CA GLU A 105 -2.81 -12.76 1.68
C GLU A 105 -1.77 -11.83 1.04
N LEU A 106 -1.37 -10.80 1.74
CA LEU A 106 -0.24 -9.94 1.40
C LEU A 106 0.96 -10.29 2.27
N LYS A 107 2.16 -10.29 1.69
CA LYS A 107 3.40 -10.61 2.41
C LYS A 107 4.26 -9.36 2.54
N PHE A 108 4.79 -9.10 3.73
CA PHE A 108 5.63 -7.94 4.04
C PHE A 108 6.85 -8.34 4.87
N ASP A 109 7.94 -7.60 4.75
CA ASP A 109 9.08 -7.75 5.65
C ASP A 109 8.73 -7.33 7.08
N ASN A 110 9.40 -7.93 8.07
CA ASN A 110 9.17 -7.63 9.49
C ASN A 110 9.43 -6.15 9.85
N ASP A 111 10.21 -5.43 9.08
CA ASP A 111 10.47 -3.99 9.26
C ASP A 111 9.20 -3.15 9.13
N ASP A 112 8.22 -3.62 8.39
CA ASP A 112 6.91 -2.97 8.23
C ASP A 112 5.87 -3.39 9.27
N LEU A 113 6.18 -4.36 10.15
CA LEU A 113 5.24 -4.92 11.12
C LEU A 113 4.66 -3.85 12.06
N PHE A 114 5.53 -2.99 12.60
CA PHE A 114 5.08 -1.92 13.50
C PHE A 114 4.06 -1.00 12.81
N TYR A 115 4.33 -0.63 11.57
CA TYR A 115 3.44 0.24 10.79
C TYR A 115 2.07 -0.42 10.55
N TYR A 116 2.04 -1.63 9.97
CA TYR A 116 0.78 -2.30 9.64
C TYR A 116 0.05 -2.89 10.86
N SER A 117 0.70 -3.04 12.00
CA SER A 117 0.00 -3.38 13.24
C SER A 117 -0.93 -2.26 13.71
N CYS A 118 -0.59 -0.99 13.42
CA CYS A 118 -1.35 0.21 13.77
C CYS A 118 -2.22 0.74 12.62
N HIS A 119 -1.85 0.47 11.35
CA HIS A 119 -2.55 0.97 10.18
C HIS A 119 -3.25 -0.16 9.42
N ARG A 120 -4.58 -0.10 9.37
CA ARG A 120 -5.37 -1.08 8.63
C ARG A 120 -5.21 -0.85 7.12
N ILE A 121 -4.83 -1.91 6.39
CA ILE A 121 -4.82 -1.90 4.92
C ILE A 121 -6.25 -2.03 4.41
N LEU A 122 -6.61 -1.15 3.48
CA LEU A 122 -7.89 -1.11 2.79
C LEU A 122 -7.68 -1.25 1.28
N LYS A 123 -8.70 -1.76 0.58
CA LYS A 123 -8.68 -1.91 -0.88
C LYS A 123 -9.83 -1.14 -1.52
N ARG A 124 -9.53 -0.31 -2.51
CA ARG A 124 -10.54 0.42 -3.28
C ARG A 124 -10.16 0.44 -4.76
N ARG A 125 -11.01 -0.07 -5.62
CA ARG A 125 -10.80 -0.13 -7.08
C ARG A 125 -9.43 -0.73 -7.47
N GLY A 126 -9.03 -1.79 -6.77
CA GLY A 126 -7.75 -2.45 -6.99
C GLY A 126 -6.54 -1.85 -6.26
N HIS A 127 -6.65 -0.62 -5.74
CA HIS A 127 -5.58 0.05 -5.02
C HIS A 127 -5.60 -0.27 -3.52
N LEU A 128 -4.43 -0.60 -2.98
CA LEU A 128 -4.20 -0.84 -1.57
C LEU A 128 -3.70 0.45 -0.91
N TYR A 129 -4.30 0.79 0.22
CA TYR A 129 -3.96 2.02 0.95
C TYR A 129 -4.22 1.88 2.44
N VAL A 130 -3.66 2.77 3.21
CA VAL A 130 -3.96 2.98 4.63
C VAL A 130 -4.51 4.39 4.84
N ASN A 131 -5.33 4.56 5.88
CA ASN A 131 -5.74 5.88 6.35
C ASN A 131 -4.79 6.33 7.44
N ASP A 132 -4.23 7.53 7.31
CA ASP A 132 -3.40 8.17 8.30
C ASP A 132 -3.66 9.68 8.31
N TYR A 133 -3.94 10.26 9.48
CA TYR A 133 -4.31 11.68 9.66
C TYR A 133 -5.37 12.21 8.68
N GLY A 134 -6.38 11.38 8.37
CA GLY A 134 -7.48 11.74 7.46
C GLY A 134 -7.12 11.66 5.96
N MET A 135 -5.92 11.28 5.61
CA MET A 135 -5.47 11.09 4.23
C MET A 135 -5.32 9.62 3.88
N GLN A 136 -5.42 9.31 2.58
CA GLN A 136 -5.23 7.97 2.04
C GLN A 136 -3.84 7.84 1.43
N TYR A 137 -3.01 6.98 2.01
CA TYR A 137 -1.66 6.71 1.52
C TYR A 137 -1.60 5.34 0.86
N SER A 138 -1.18 5.30 -0.41
CA SER A 138 -0.89 4.03 -1.07
C SER A 138 0.21 3.26 -0.33
N ILE A 139 0.02 1.94 -0.14
CA ILE A 139 1.07 1.10 0.45
C ILE A 139 2.36 1.10 -0.39
N LEU A 140 2.24 1.31 -1.70
CA LEU A 140 3.38 1.43 -2.62
C LEU A 140 4.29 2.64 -2.30
N GLY A 141 3.75 3.67 -1.63
CA GLY A 141 4.54 4.82 -1.20
C GLY A 141 5.69 4.47 -0.25
N ARG A 142 5.58 3.39 0.53
CA ARG A 142 6.65 2.91 1.40
C ARG A 142 7.88 2.42 0.64
N TYR A 143 7.69 2.00 -0.62
CA TYR A 143 8.77 1.58 -1.54
C TYR A 143 9.29 2.76 -2.39
N GLY A 144 8.84 3.99 -2.14
CA GLY A 144 9.15 5.15 -2.98
C GLY A 144 8.41 5.16 -4.32
N ILE A 145 7.45 4.25 -4.52
CA ILE A 145 6.65 4.16 -5.73
C ILE A 145 5.54 5.22 -5.67
N LYS A 146 5.47 6.04 -6.70
CA LYS A 146 4.53 7.17 -6.77
C LYS A 146 3.09 6.71 -7.06
N PRO A 147 2.05 7.46 -6.65
CA PRO A 147 0.63 7.08 -6.87
C PRO A 147 0.23 6.90 -8.33
N TYR A 148 0.95 7.50 -9.27
CA TYR A 148 0.71 7.40 -10.71
C TYR A 148 1.49 6.24 -11.39
N ALA A 149 2.29 5.50 -10.64
CA ALA A 149 3.08 4.39 -11.17
C ALA A 149 2.20 3.24 -11.64
N VAL A 150 2.60 2.62 -12.72
CA VAL A 150 1.88 1.51 -13.36
C VAL A 150 2.71 0.24 -13.26
N ALA A 151 2.10 -0.83 -12.74
CA ALA A 151 2.74 -2.14 -12.67
C ALA A 151 3.17 -2.63 -14.07
N GLY A 152 4.31 -3.28 -14.16
CA GLY A 152 4.92 -3.74 -15.41
C GLY A 152 5.63 -2.65 -16.22
N ARG A 153 5.40 -1.36 -15.91
CA ARG A 153 6.08 -0.22 -16.56
C ARG A 153 7.01 0.50 -15.58
N ASP A 154 6.49 0.88 -14.44
CA ASP A 154 7.21 1.74 -13.49
C ASP A 154 7.76 0.94 -12.30
N TYR A 155 7.16 -0.19 -12.01
CA TYR A 155 7.64 -1.18 -11.04
C TYR A 155 7.16 -2.58 -11.43
N THR A 156 7.80 -3.61 -10.90
CA THR A 156 7.43 -5.02 -11.09
C THR A 156 7.74 -5.83 -9.84
N PHE A 157 7.25 -7.07 -9.83
CA PHE A 157 7.52 -8.04 -8.79
C PHE A 157 8.50 -9.09 -9.32
N ALA A 158 9.64 -9.29 -8.66
CA ALA A 158 10.73 -10.15 -9.12
C ALA A 158 10.30 -11.60 -9.34
N ASN A 159 9.42 -12.11 -8.45
CA ASN A 159 8.88 -13.48 -8.51
C ASN A 159 7.54 -13.57 -9.27
N GLY A 160 7.01 -12.45 -9.77
CA GLY A 160 5.72 -12.39 -10.45
C GLY A 160 4.50 -12.40 -9.54
N ASP A 161 4.65 -12.49 -8.21
CA ASP A 161 3.57 -12.46 -7.22
C ASP A 161 3.29 -11.01 -6.80
N ASP A 162 2.19 -10.43 -7.24
CA ASP A 162 1.77 -9.05 -6.96
C ASP A 162 1.17 -8.87 -5.55
N THR A 163 1.11 -9.94 -4.77
CA THR A 163 0.74 -9.93 -3.36
C THR A 163 1.94 -9.96 -2.43
N ASP A 164 3.14 -10.22 -2.95
CA ASP A 164 4.38 -10.27 -2.19
C ASP A 164 5.10 -8.92 -2.21
N TYR A 165 4.84 -8.12 -1.17
CA TYR A 165 5.38 -6.78 -0.96
C TYR A 165 6.69 -6.76 -0.17
N ARG A 166 7.43 -7.87 -0.07
CA ARG A 166 8.76 -7.83 0.52
C ARG A 166 9.71 -6.97 -0.32
N TYR A 167 10.59 -6.22 0.33
CA TYR A 167 11.52 -5.29 -0.35
C TYR A 167 12.37 -5.96 -1.43
N SER A 168 12.77 -7.22 -1.20
CA SER A 168 13.53 -8.01 -2.17
C SER A 168 12.74 -8.35 -3.45
N ASN A 169 11.41 -8.30 -3.39
CA ASN A 169 10.53 -8.65 -4.51
C ASN A 169 10.03 -7.43 -5.29
N VAL A 170 9.98 -6.26 -4.67
CA VAL A 170 9.48 -5.03 -5.33
C VAL A 170 10.64 -4.34 -6.06
N ILE A 171 10.60 -4.35 -7.39
CA ILE A 171 11.61 -3.73 -8.25
C ILE A 171 11.06 -2.45 -8.85
N ILE A 172 11.73 -1.32 -8.61
CA ILE A 172 11.40 -0.02 -9.22
C ILE A 172 12.12 0.08 -10.57
N ILE A 173 11.35 0.28 -11.65
CA ILE A 173 11.87 0.45 -13.02
C ILE A 173 12.00 1.96 -13.33
N ASN A 174 10.93 2.74 -13.10
CA ASN A 174 10.88 4.17 -13.37
C ASN A 174 10.60 4.94 -12.08
N ARG A 175 11.63 5.60 -11.55
CA ARG A 175 11.53 6.34 -10.28
C ARG A 175 10.84 7.69 -10.44
N TYR A 176 11.02 8.35 -11.59
CA TYR A 176 10.62 9.74 -11.79
C TYR A 176 9.42 9.88 -12.72
N HIS A 177 8.56 10.86 -12.42
CA HIS A 177 7.39 11.19 -13.24
C HIS A 177 7.80 11.65 -14.63
N GLY A 178 7.10 11.14 -15.64
CA GLY A 178 7.34 11.49 -17.04
C GLY A 178 8.62 10.89 -17.65
N VAL A 179 9.39 10.12 -16.88
CA VAL A 179 10.61 9.42 -17.30
C VAL A 179 10.31 7.95 -17.53
N CYS A 180 10.69 7.42 -18.68
CA CYS A 180 10.58 6.01 -19.01
C CYS A 180 11.92 5.46 -19.48
N GLU A 181 12.41 4.42 -18.81
CA GLU A 181 13.57 3.68 -19.24
C GLU A 181 13.29 2.92 -20.54
N SER A 182 14.26 2.87 -21.42
CA SER A 182 14.23 2.06 -22.62
C SER A 182 15.64 1.56 -22.94
N ILE A 183 15.75 0.33 -23.38
CA ILE A 183 17.02 -0.28 -23.81
C ILE A 183 16.99 -0.34 -25.35
N LYS A 184 18.00 0.25 -25.99
CA LYS A 184 18.17 0.18 -27.44
C LYS A 184 19.60 -0.26 -27.73
N ASN A 185 19.75 -1.37 -28.45
CA ASN A 185 21.07 -1.96 -28.78
C ASN A 185 21.94 -2.17 -27.51
N GLY A 186 21.35 -2.67 -26.42
CA GLY A 186 22.06 -2.86 -25.15
C GLY A 186 22.36 -1.58 -24.35
N ILE A 187 22.04 -0.40 -24.89
CA ILE A 187 22.30 0.88 -24.24
C ILE A 187 21.01 1.37 -23.56
N LYS A 188 21.10 1.58 -22.26
CA LYS A 188 20.03 2.17 -21.44
C LYS A 188 19.86 3.66 -21.76
N ARG A 189 18.63 4.08 -22.01
CA ARG A 189 18.24 5.46 -22.29
C ARG A 189 16.96 5.81 -21.55
N TYR A 190 16.78 7.08 -21.21
CA TYR A 190 15.64 7.61 -20.47
C TYR A 190 14.88 8.59 -21.35
N ARG A 191 13.69 8.18 -21.81
CA ARG A 191 12.79 9.02 -22.59
C ARG A 191 11.92 9.83 -21.66
N VAL A 192 11.85 11.14 -21.91
CA VAL A 192 11.02 12.08 -21.14
C VAL A 192 9.83 12.53 -21.96
N THR A 193 8.64 12.45 -21.35
CA THR A 193 7.37 12.91 -21.91
C THR A 193 6.57 13.70 -20.89
N ILE A 194 5.87 14.75 -21.34
CA ILE A 194 4.91 15.52 -20.54
C ILE A 194 3.54 15.43 -21.20
N HIS A 195 2.49 15.29 -20.39
CA HIS A 195 1.11 15.25 -20.86
C HIS A 195 0.39 16.56 -20.51
N ILE A 196 0.06 17.37 -21.53
CA ILE A 196 -0.74 18.59 -21.39
C ILE A 196 -2.14 18.32 -21.95
N ASN A 197 -2.39 18.58 -23.21
CA ASN A 197 -3.57 18.17 -23.97
C ASN A 197 -3.26 16.99 -24.92
N GLY A 198 -2.09 16.39 -24.77
CA GLY A 198 -1.50 15.29 -25.51
C GLY A 198 -0.12 14.99 -24.95
N ASN A 199 0.53 13.94 -25.44
CA ASN A 199 1.86 13.53 -25.03
C ASN A 199 2.95 14.22 -25.86
N TYR A 200 3.78 15.03 -25.20
CA TYR A 200 4.91 15.72 -25.84
C TYR A 200 6.22 15.10 -25.39
N LYS A 201 7.01 14.61 -26.34
CA LYS A 201 8.37 14.14 -26.07
C LYS A 201 9.27 15.35 -25.79
N ILE A 202 9.91 15.36 -24.62
CA ILE A 202 10.84 16.39 -24.17
C ILE A 202 12.26 16.11 -24.66
N GLY A 203 12.68 14.85 -24.54
CA GLY A 203 14.00 14.40 -24.96
C GLY A 203 14.24 12.92 -24.65
N THR A 204 15.49 12.50 -24.91
CA THR A 204 16.00 11.19 -24.50
C THR A 204 17.41 11.39 -23.96
N TYR A 205 17.67 10.93 -22.75
CA TYR A 205 18.89 11.21 -21.99
C TYR A 205 19.61 9.91 -21.62
N SER A 206 20.91 10.01 -21.34
CA SER A 206 21.73 8.87 -20.92
C SER A 206 21.65 8.59 -19.42
N SER A 207 21.23 9.59 -18.62
CA SER A 207 21.09 9.52 -17.17
C SER A 207 19.65 9.72 -16.76
N GLU A 208 19.19 8.92 -15.78
CA GLU A 208 17.86 9.05 -15.19
C GLU A 208 17.70 10.41 -14.49
N THR A 209 18.74 10.86 -13.78
CA THR A 209 18.80 12.18 -13.13
C THR A 209 18.61 13.31 -14.13
N ASN A 210 19.35 13.27 -15.25
CA ASN A 210 19.20 14.30 -16.30
C ASN A 210 17.80 14.28 -16.93
N ALA A 211 17.21 13.09 -17.08
CA ALA A 211 15.85 12.94 -17.57
C ALA A 211 14.82 13.53 -16.60
N ALA A 212 14.98 13.30 -15.30
CA ALA A 212 14.12 13.88 -14.27
C ALA A 212 14.21 15.40 -14.22
N ILE A 213 15.43 15.96 -14.32
CA ILE A 213 15.65 17.43 -14.40
C ILE A 213 15.04 18.00 -15.68
N ALA A 214 15.16 17.29 -16.80
CA ALA A 214 14.56 17.73 -18.07
C ALA A 214 13.03 17.76 -18.00
N TYR A 215 12.42 16.83 -17.27
CA TYR A 215 10.98 16.87 -17.00
C TYR A 215 10.61 18.12 -16.19
N ASN A 216 11.30 18.39 -15.08
CA ASN A 216 11.05 19.58 -14.26
C ASN A 216 11.23 20.86 -15.09
N LYS A 217 12.29 20.96 -15.90
CA LYS A 217 12.50 22.08 -16.81
C LYS A 217 11.34 22.25 -17.80
N ALA A 218 10.78 21.15 -18.31
CA ALA A 218 9.62 21.22 -19.20
C ALA A 218 8.36 21.70 -18.47
N VAL A 219 8.17 21.31 -17.20
CA VAL A 219 7.08 21.82 -16.34
C VAL A 219 7.21 23.32 -16.12
N ASP A 220 8.40 23.80 -15.77
CA ASP A 220 8.66 25.23 -15.55
C ASP A 220 8.37 26.05 -16.82
N LEU A 221 8.82 25.57 -17.98
CA LEU A 221 8.52 26.20 -19.26
C LEU A 221 7.01 26.23 -19.55
N ALA A 222 6.27 25.17 -19.23
CA ALA A 222 4.82 25.15 -19.37
C ALA A 222 4.15 26.21 -18.49
N LYS A 223 4.58 26.33 -17.23
CA LYS A 223 4.08 27.35 -16.28
C LYS A 223 4.36 28.78 -16.81
N ILE A 224 5.57 29.04 -17.29
CA ILE A 224 5.96 30.34 -17.87
C ILE A 224 5.06 30.73 -19.06
N HIS A 225 4.63 29.75 -19.87
CA HIS A 225 3.72 29.98 -21.01
C HIS A 225 2.23 29.92 -20.62
N GLY A 226 1.89 30.07 -19.32
CA GLY A 226 0.51 30.21 -18.86
C GLY A 226 -0.27 28.91 -18.72
N ILE A 227 0.38 27.75 -18.80
CA ILE A 227 -0.29 26.46 -18.58
C ILE A 227 -0.48 26.23 -17.08
N THR A 228 -1.72 26.32 -16.61
CA THR A 228 -2.10 26.25 -15.17
C THR A 228 -2.26 24.83 -14.64
N LYS A 229 -2.09 23.80 -15.48
CA LYS A 229 -2.18 22.40 -15.07
C LYS A 229 -1.15 22.09 -13.97
N ALA A 230 -1.60 21.44 -12.89
CA ALA A 230 -0.71 20.94 -11.86
C ALA A 230 0.07 19.73 -12.38
N PHE A 231 1.39 19.83 -12.39
CA PHE A 231 2.29 18.74 -12.72
C PHE A 231 3.03 18.28 -11.46
N PRO A 232 3.17 16.97 -11.22
CA PRO A 232 4.06 16.47 -10.17
C PRO A 232 5.50 16.87 -10.51
N GLU A 233 6.22 17.45 -9.57
CA GLU A 233 7.65 17.74 -9.72
C GLU A 233 8.48 16.54 -9.22
N ASN A 234 9.60 16.28 -9.88
CA ASN A 234 10.53 15.26 -9.47
C ASN A 234 11.49 15.83 -8.43
N TYR A 235 11.47 15.25 -7.23
CA TYR A 235 12.47 15.55 -6.22
C TYR A 235 13.70 14.66 -6.45
N ILE A 236 14.88 15.27 -6.56
CA ILE A 236 16.14 14.59 -6.88
C ILE A 236 17.10 14.86 -5.73
N ASP A 237 17.29 13.85 -4.88
CA ASP A 237 18.11 13.88 -3.67
C ASP A 237 19.55 13.38 -3.87
N THR A 238 19.84 12.86 -5.07
CA THR A 238 21.13 12.21 -5.38
C THR A 238 22.22 13.18 -5.81
N ILE A 239 21.90 14.46 -5.99
CA ILE A 239 22.83 15.52 -6.42
C ILE A 239 22.66 16.79 -5.60
N SER A 240 23.72 17.60 -5.55
CA SER A 240 23.67 18.90 -4.88
C SER A 240 22.83 19.93 -5.65
N PRO A 241 22.28 20.98 -4.99
CA PRO A 241 21.57 22.06 -5.67
C PRO A 241 22.40 22.77 -6.75
N LYS A 242 23.71 22.86 -6.56
CA LYS A 242 24.63 23.46 -7.53
C LYS A 242 24.74 22.60 -8.79
N GLU A 243 24.90 21.29 -8.64
CA GLU A 243 24.90 20.33 -9.76
C GLU A 243 23.57 20.31 -10.49
N TYR A 244 22.45 20.36 -9.75
CA TYR A 244 21.11 20.47 -10.33
C TYR A 244 21.01 21.70 -11.25
N ALA A 245 21.39 22.88 -10.76
CA ALA A 245 21.33 24.14 -11.52
C ALA A 245 22.23 24.12 -12.76
N ASP A 246 23.42 23.53 -12.66
CA ASP A 246 24.36 23.38 -13.77
C ASP A 246 23.78 22.46 -14.86
N ILE A 247 23.25 21.29 -14.47
CA ILE A 247 22.60 20.38 -15.41
C ILE A 247 21.35 21.02 -16.01
N TYR A 248 20.49 21.64 -15.20
CA TYR A 248 19.26 22.30 -15.66
C TYR A 248 19.53 23.36 -16.73
N SER A 249 20.56 24.19 -16.53
CA SER A 249 20.93 25.24 -17.48
C SER A 249 21.37 24.67 -18.86
N LYS A 250 22.15 23.59 -18.86
CA LYS A 250 22.73 22.97 -20.06
C LYS A 250 21.77 22.02 -20.80
N LEU A 251 20.72 21.51 -20.14
CA LEU A 251 19.80 20.57 -20.76
C LEU A 251 19.01 21.19 -21.92
N LYS A 252 19.06 20.50 -23.05
CA LYS A 252 18.28 20.86 -24.23
C LYS A 252 16.91 20.22 -24.19
N ILE A 253 15.87 21.01 -24.47
CA ILE A 253 14.47 20.61 -24.58
C ILE A 253 14.09 20.52 -26.06
N SER A 254 13.20 19.57 -26.40
CA SER A 254 12.71 19.34 -27.75
C SER A 254 12.18 20.63 -28.40
N LYS A 255 12.65 20.95 -29.60
CA LYS A 255 12.17 22.10 -30.39
C LYS A 255 10.65 22.02 -30.62
N ARG A 256 10.12 20.81 -30.91
CA ARG A 256 8.66 20.60 -31.09
C ARG A 256 7.87 20.98 -29.86
N TYR A 257 8.39 20.68 -28.65
CA TYR A 257 7.73 21.09 -27.41
C TYR A 257 7.78 22.61 -27.22
N LEU A 258 8.91 23.26 -27.50
CA LEU A 258 9.04 24.71 -27.39
C LEU A 258 8.11 25.44 -28.39
N THR A 259 8.02 24.94 -29.63
CA THR A 259 7.05 25.47 -30.63
C THR A 259 5.60 25.31 -30.18
N TYR A 260 5.26 24.20 -29.55
CA TYR A 260 3.93 24.03 -28.98
C TYR A 260 3.66 25.02 -27.86
N LEU A 261 4.60 25.26 -26.97
CA LEU A 261 4.43 26.25 -25.89
C LEU A 261 4.24 27.68 -26.42
N SER A 262 4.94 28.08 -27.50
CA SER A 262 4.78 29.39 -28.08
C SER A 262 3.39 29.64 -28.71
N SER A 263 2.55 28.62 -28.86
CA SER A 263 1.14 28.79 -29.28
C SER A 263 0.19 29.21 -28.14
N PHE A 264 0.68 29.32 -26.89
CA PHE A 264 -0.09 29.78 -25.73
C PHE A 264 0.25 31.23 -25.30
N VAL A 265 1.07 31.91 -26.06
CA VAL A 265 1.46 33.31 -25.81
C VAL A 265 0.69 34.27 -26.72
#